data_d321aee5a2b2298f32ee536e0766b38a
#
_entry.id   d321aee5a2b2298f32ee536e0766b38a
#
_cell.length_a   1.000
_cell.length_b   1.000
_cell.length_c   1.000
_cell.angle_alpha   90.00
_cell.angle_beta   90.00
_cell.angle_gamma   90.00
#
_symmetry.space_group_name_H-M   'P 1'
#
loop_
_entity.id
_entity.type
_entity.pdbx_description
1 polymer ?
#
loop_
_entity_poly.entity_id
_entity_poly.type
_entity_poly.pdbx_seq_one_letter_code
_entity_poly.pdbx_strand_id
1 'polypeptide(L)'
;MKQFIQSVIFNVRIIVAIIMDFFTDLYVEKAYAGRISTTELVNRIYNFCEVYSGRVMYPYQGQFSKRIIRSVLENDGAEITALFSRQSGKTETVAITVGGLMIILPQLANMPMFLDDPRLQMFKDGFWVGIFAPSQRQAQTTYNRMRGRMQCKEAQVVLQDPDFRLEFTTSNGQTVALSNGSFCTAISASDGSNIEGESFKFIICEECQDISNYKIRKSIHPMGAAYNATICKIGTATTFKGDFYEAIERNKKEYESGKLRIRNHFEYNYKVVMKYNPKYAKYVEREKRSLGETSDEFRMSYNLEWIISRGMFVDLEKLEKECGDEYLGRVYQDHVANHVAGIDVGGGSSKNKNEADSTVITVVEVDWNNPVLMESTIDEETGEDIIYLAYNTYIKDWCEIKPEIAENYEEQYHIILDYLKNFRISRLVIDATREASLGQRIQANVNFEVILFTFSSKSKSEIYKHLQTEINTGRARFPMDKDTVDSEEYKKFSSQLADLQKSYSGSYLVVAHPDERGAHDDYPDSWALAVWGSRDAGQVDNTETQSRNKVLGVHKNNHSIFKGRNHYTARRR
;
A
#
# COMPACT_ATOMS: atom_id res chain seq x y z
N MET A 1 2.14 -32.71 29.07
CA MET A 1 3.44 -32.10 29.36
C MET A 1 4.62 -32.97 28.97
N LYS A 2 4.78 -34.24 29.43
CA LYS A 2 5.90 -35.12 29.02
C LYS A 2 5.96 -35.38 27.50
N GLN A 3 4.84 -35.67 26.82
CA GLN A 3 4.81 -35.86 25.37
C GLN A 3 5.15 -34.57 24.58
N PHE A 4 4.72 -33.42 25.07
CA PHE A 4 5.07 -32.11 24.49
C PHE A 4 6.56 -31.81 24.63
N ILE A 5 7.14 -32.07 25.83
CA ILE A 5 8.58 -31.92 26.07
C ILE A 5 9.39 -32.91 25.22
N GLN A 6 8.94 -34.17 25.05
CA GLN A 6 9.61 -35.13 24.17
C GLN A 6 9.53 -34.75 22.69
N SER A 7 8.40 -34.17 22.23
CA SER A 7 8.28 -33.65 20.87
C SER A 7 9.17 -32.44 20.62
N VAL A 8 9.29 -31.54 21.58
CA VAL A 8 10.19 -30.38 21.50
C VAL A 8 11.66 -30.82 21.50
N ILE A 9 12.05 -31.76 22.39
CA ILE A 9 13.42 -32.30 22.42
C ILE A 9 13.74 -33.07 21.13
N PHE A 10 12.79 -33.79 20.56
CA PHE A 10 12.95 -34.54 19.30
C PHE A 10 13.16 -33.53 18.13
N ASN A 11 12.35 -32.48 18.04
CA ASN A 11 12.51 -31.45 17.01
C ASN A 11 13.83 -30.67 17.16
N VAL A 12 14.24 -30.35 18.38
CA VAL A 12 15.54 -29.73 18.69
C VAL A 12 16.69 -30.61 18.25
N ARG A 13 16.64 -31.93 18.54
CA ARG A 13 17.68 -32.87 18.10
C ARG A 13 17.75 -33.00 16.58
N ILE A 14 16.60 -32.95 15.88
CA ILE A 14 16.57 -32.93 14.40
C ILE A 14 17.20 -31.65 13.86
N ILE A 15 16.90 -30.49 14.43
CA ILE A 15 17.47 -29.19 14.01
C ILE A 15 18.97 -29.19 14.24
N VAL A 16 19.43 -29.62 15.41
CA VAL A 16 20.87 -29.75 15.72
C VAL A 16 21.54 -30.78 14.81
N ALA A 17 20.89 -31.93 14.54
CA ALA A 17 21.43 -32.94 13.62
C ALA A 17 21.55 -32.39 12.19
N ILE A 18 20.55 -31.68 11.67
CA ILE A 18 20.61 -31.04 10.34
C ILE A 18 21.73 -30.00 10.28
N ILE A 19 21.95 -29.23 11.36
CA ILE A 19 23.04 -28.27 11.45
C ILE A 19 24.38 -29.00 11.55
N MET A 20 24.47 -30.03 12.38
CA MET A 20 25.69 -30.86 12.53
C MET A 20 25.98 -31.63 11.24
N ASP A 21 24.97 -32.22 10.57
CA ASP A 21 25.11 -32.81 9.25
C ASP A 21 25.60 -31.79 8.22
N PHE A 22 25.09 -30.55 8.27
CA PHE A 22 25.54 -29.46 7.42
C PHE A 22 27.05 -29.22 7.57
N PHE A 23 27.57 -29.18 8.80
CA PHE A 23 29.01 -28.97 9.07
C PHE A 23 29.82 -30.24 8.85
N THR A 24 29.30 -31.39 9.24
CA THR A 24 29.99 -32.68 9.11
C THR A 24 30.11 -33.07 7.63
N ASP A 25 29.06 -32.94 6.85
CA ASP A 25 29.08 -33.19 5.40
C ASP A 25 30.04 -32.25 4.68
N LEU A 26 30.04 -30.96 5.04
CA LEU A 26 30.99 -29.99 4.52
C LEU A 26 32.46 -30.39 4.84
N TYR A 27 32.69 -30.91 6.05
CA TYR A 27 34.04 -31.34 6.47
C TYR A 27 34.52 -32.55 5.67
N VAL A 28 33.63 -33.54 5.50
CA VAL A 28 33.94 -34.78 4.74
C VAL A 28 34.15 -34.47 3.26
N GLU A 29 33.29 -33.67 2.64
CA GLU A 29 33.41 -33.33 1.20
C GLU A 29 34.72 -32.58 0.89
N LYS A 30 35.16 -31.62 1.76
CA LYS A 30 36.43 -30.93 1.54
C LYS A 30 37.63 -31.85 1.67
N ALA A 31 37.53 -32.84 2.53
CA ALA A 31 38.63 -33.82 2.69
C ALA A 31 38.79 -34.73 1.46
N TYR A 32 37.70 -34.95 0.68
CA TYR A 32 37.67 -35.89 -0.43
C TYR A 32 37.64 -35.27 -1.83
N ALA A 33 37.12 -34.06 -2.03
CA ALA A 33 36.75 -33.53 -3.36
C ALA A 33 37.23 -32.13 -3.71
N GLY A 34 38.09 -31.50 -2.93
CA GLY A 34 38.51 -30.11 -3.20
C GLY A 34 37.47 -29.06 -2.78
N ARG A 35 37.50 -27.87 -3.38
CA ARG A 35 36.61 -26.75 -3.01
C ARG A 35 35.17 -27.07 -3.34
N ILE A 36 34.26 -26.89 -2.36
CA ILE A 36 32.82 -26.96 -2.56
C ILE A 36 32.36 -25.93 -3.62
N SER A 37 31.47 -26.32 -4.53
CA SER A 37 30.97 -25.42 -5.57
C SER A 37 30.14 -24.28 -4.98
N THR A 38 30.14 -23.11 -5.63
CA THR A 38 29.29 -21.98 -5.20
C THR A 38 27.81 -22.38 -5.17
N THR A 39 27.34 -23.16 -6.15
CA THR A 39 25.94 -23.60 -6.22
C THR A 39 25.58 -24.49 -5.01
N GLU A 40 26.46 -25.39 -4.61
CA GLU A 40 26.24 -26.24 -3.45
C GLU A 40 26.25 -25.41 -2.16
N LEU A 41 27.22 -24.49 -2.00
CA LEU A 41 27.26 -23.58 -0.85
C LEU A 41 26.02 -22.71 -0.74
N VAL A 42 25.53 -22.18 -1.87
CA VAL A 42 24.25 -21.43 -1.92
C VAL A 42 23.07 -22.27 -1.45
N ASN A 43 22.96 -23.54 -1.91
CA ASN A 43 21.87 -24.40 -1.51
C ASN A 43 21.93 -24.73 -0.01
N ARG A 44 23.12 -25.00 0.54
CA ARG A 44 23.29 -25.29 1.96
C ARG A 44 22.95 -24.07 2.83
N ILE A 45 23.42 -22.87 2.47
CA ILE A 45 23.06 -21.63 3.18
C ILE A 45 21.55 -21.36 3.08
N TYR A 46 20.96 -21.60 1.92
CA TYR A 46 19.50 -21.47 1.75
C TYR A 46 18.74 -22.43 2.69
N ASN A 47 19.13 -23.70 2.76
CA ASN A 47 18.51 -24.67 3.68
C ASN A 47 18.71 -24.25 5.15
N PHE A 48 19.89 -23.73 5.49
CA PHE A 48 20.13 -23.15 6.82
C PHE A 48 19.14 -22.01 7.13
N CYS A 49 18.88 -21.13 6.15
CA CYS A 49 17.92 -20.02 6.33
C CYS A 49 16.50 -20.52 6.64
N GLU A 50 16.04 -21.61 6.00
CA GLU A 50 14.76 -22.23 6.31
C GLU A 50 14.75 -22.87 7.71
N VAL A 51 15.80 -23.56 8.07
CA VAL A 51 15.92 -24.27 9.36
C VAL A 51 15.95 -23.29 10.53
N TYR A 52 16.83 -22.28 10.51
CA TYR A 52 16.96 -21.35 11.63
C TYR A 52 15.68 -20.52 11.84
N SER A 53 14.99 -20.18 10.76
CA SER A 53 13.76 -19.35 10.84
C SER A 53 12.50 -20.17 11.15
N GLY A 54 12.57 -21.52 11.11
CA GLY A 54 11.42 -22.40 11.21
C GLY A 54 10.39 -22.19 10.09
N ARG A 55 10.83 -21.70 8.92
CA ARG A 55 9.96 -21.39 7.79
C ARG A 55 10.48 -22.00 6.49
N VAL A 56 9.59 -22.65 5.77
CA VAL A 56 9.84 -23.12 4.41
C VAL A 56 9.37 -22.06 3.43
N MET A 57 10.28 -21.60 2.59
CA MET A 57 9.98 -20.58 1.58
C MET A 57 9.29 -21.22 0.35
N TYR A 58 8.30 -20.53 -0.20
CA TYR A 58 7.70 -20.96 -1.47
C TYR A 58 8.75 -20.97 -2.59
N PRO A 59 8.58 -21.79 -3.65
CA PRO A 59 9.58 -21.90 -4.72
C PRO A 59 10.00 -20.56 -5.35
N TYR A 60 9.08 -19.63 -5.52
CA TYR A 60 9.38 -18.30 -6.05
C TYR A 60 10.21 -17.45 -5.07
N GLN A 61 9.96 -17.57 -3.77
CA GLN A 61 10.76 -16.93 -2.72
C GLN A 61 12.16 -17.54 -2.66
N GLY A 62 12.26 -18.87 -2.77
CA GLY A 62 13.52 -19.58 -2.80
C GLY A 62 14.42 -19.18 -3.98
N GLN A 63 13.86 -18.94 -5.17
CA GLN A 63 14.62 -18.45 -6.31
C GLN A 63 15.27 -17.09 -6.02
N PHE A 64 14.50 -16.17 -5.45
CA PHE A 64 14.98 -14.84 -5.07
C PHE A 64 16.02 -14.91 -3.94
N SER A 65 15.74 -15.67 -2.87
CA SER A 65 16.68 -15.88 -1.76
C SER A 65 18.03 -16.44 -2.23
N LYS A 66 18.02 -17.49 -3.07
CA LYS A 66 19.25 -18.10 -3.62
C LYS A 66 20.06 -17.13 -4.49
N ARG A 67 19.38 -16.21 -5.21
CA ARG A 67 20.11 -15.17 -5.96
C ARG A 67 20.81 -14.17 -5.04
N ILE A 68 20.15 -13.76 -3.94
CA ILE A 68 20.76 -12.91 -2.92
C ILE A 68 22.00 -13.60 -2.34
N ILE A 69 21.87 -14.84 -1.87
CA ILE A 69 22.96 -15.62 -1.27
C ILE A 69 24.13 -15.75 -2.26
N ARG A 70 23.83 -16.05 -3.53
CA ARG A 70 24.86 -16.18 -4.56
C ARG A 70 25.61 -14.87 -4.78
N SER A 71 24.90 -13.76 -4.90
CA SER A 71 25.51 -12.44 -5.11
C SER A 71 26.46 -12.06 -3.99
N VAL A 72 26.01 -12.29 -2.76
CA VAL A 72 26.80 -12.02 -1.56
C VAL A 72 28.08 -12.88 -1.52
N LEU A 73 27.99 -14.18 -1.87
CA LEU A 73 29.15 -15.08 -1.90
C LEU A 73 30.12 -14.78 -3.05
N GLU A 74 29.62 -14.46 -4.23
CA GLU A 74 30.43 -14.15 -5.40
C GLU A 74 30.97 -12.71 -5.36
N ASN A 75 30.46 -11.88 -4.47
CA ASN A 75 30.76 -10.44 -4.38
C ASN A 75 30.65 -9.75 -5.75
N ASP A 76 29.60 -10.10 -6.51
CA ASP A 76 29.43 -9.62 -7.88
C ASP A 76 28.84 -8.20 -7.95
N GLY A 77 28.53 -7.57 -6.82
CA GLY A 77 27.98 -6.21 -6.74
C GLY A 77 26.63 -6.06 -7.43
N ALA A 78 25.87 -7.16 -7.53
CA ALA A 78 24.63 -7.15 -8.28
C ALA A 78 23.58 -6.20 -7.67
N GLU A 79 22.90 -5.48 -8.56
CA GLU A 79 21.68 -4.79 -8.24
C GLU A 79 20.50 -5.71 -8.53
N ILE A 80 19.94 -6.33 -7.48
CA ILE A 80 18.85 -7.30 -7.58
C ILE A 80 17.52 -6.58 -7.40
N THR A 81 16.61 -6.75 -8.34
CA THR A 81 15.28 -6.14 -8.28
C THR A 81 14.19 -7.21 -8.06
N ALA A 82 13.26 -6.93 -7.14
CA ALA A 82 12.14 -7.82 -6.84
C ALA A 82 10.82 -7.06 -6.83
N LEU A 83 10.00 -7.36 -7.82
CA LEU A 83 8.66 -6.81 -8.01
C LEU A 83 7.64 -7.89 -7.63
N PHE A 84 7.10 -7.83 -6.43
CA PHE A 84 6.19 -8.82 -5.90
C PHE A 84 4.84 -8.20 -5.59
N SER A 85 3.76 -8.92 -5.88
CA SER A 85 2.41 -8.49 -5.51
C SER A 85 2.29 -8.25 -3.99
N ARG A 86 1.36 -7.39 -3.63
CA ARG A 86 1.11 -7.03 -2.22
C ARG A 86 0.83 -8.28 -1.38
N GLN A 87 1.33 -8.35 -0.14
CA GLN A 87 1.18 -9.48 0.80
C GLN A 87 1.70 -10.85 0.28
N SER A 88 2.61 -10.87 -0.70
CA SER A 88 3.19 -12.10 -1.26
C SER A 88 4.39 -12.65 -0.50
N GLY A 89 4.79 -12.00 0.60
CA GLY A 89 5.90 -12.44 1.45
C GLY A 89 7.29 -11.96 0.99
N LYS A 90 7.39 -10.89 0.19
CA LYS A 90 8.68 -10.31 -0.24
C LYS A 90 9.57 -9.96 0.95
N THR A 91 9.06 -9.18 1.89
CA THR A 91 9.76 -8.73 3.11
C THR A 91 10.15 -9.90 4.01
N GLU A 92 9.28 -10.91 4.14
CA GLU A 92 9.57 -12.13 4.89
C GLU A 92 10.74 -12.89 4.29
N THR A 93 10.78 -13.04 2.95
CA THR A 93 11.89 -13.72 2.25
C THR A 93 13.23 -13.04 2.53
N VAL A 94 13.26 -11.70 2.45
CA VAL A 94 14.48 -10.92 2.74
C VAL A 94 14.88 -11.07 4.20
N ALA A 95 13.92 -10.95 5.13
CA ALA A 95 14.18 -11.08 6.56
C ALA A 95 14.77 -12.44 6.93
N ILE A 96 14.23 -13.54 6.37
CA ILE A 96 14.76 -14.90 6.57
C ILE A 96 16.17 -15.01 5.98
N THR A 97 16.36 -14.57 4.74
CA THR A 97 17.64 -14.71 4.05
C THR A 97 18.74 -13.92 4.74
N VAL A 98 18.49 -12.63 5.01
CA VAL A 98 19.50 -11.73 5.59
C VAL A 98 19.83 -12.10 7.03
N GLY A 99 18.83 -12.44 7.84
CA GLY A 99 19.04 -12.93 9.20
C GLY A 99 19.91 -14.21 9.23
N GLY A 100 19.67 -15.15 8.30
CA GLY A 100 20.48 -16.33 8.14
C GLY A 100 21.93 -16.02 7.74
N LEU A 101 22.12 -15.08 6.80
CA LEU A 101 23.45 -14.66 6.39
C LEU A 101 24.24 -13.98 7.53
N MET A 102 23.59 -13.17 8.35
CA MET A 102 24.19 -12.55 9.54
C MET A 102 24.70 -13.60 10.55
N ILE A 103 24.02 -14.71 10.68
CA ILE A 103 24.39 -15.80 11.57
C ILE A 103 25.52 -16.63 10.96
N ILE A 104 25.35 -17.10 9.71
CA ILE A 104 26.17 -18.18 9.16
C ILE A 104 27.48 -17.70 8.51
N LEU A 105 27.48 -16.55 7.80
CA LEU A 105 28.64 -16.15 7.01
C LEU A 105 29.91 -15.92 7.84
N PRO A 106 29.88 -15.18 8.96
CA PRO A 106 31.10 -15.03 9.79
C PRO A 106 31.55 -16.34 10.40
N GLN A 107 30.63 -17.25 10.73
CA GLN A 107 30.97 -18.56 11.26
C GLN A 107 31.74 -19.39 10.23
N LEU A 108 31.21 -19.46 8.99
CA LEU A 108 31.91 -20.15 7.90
C LEU A 108 33.27 -19.51 7.61
N ALA A 109 33.33 -18.17 7.59
CA ALA A 109 34.59 -17.44 7.30
C ALA A 109 35.72 -17.73 8.30
N ASN A 110 35.38 -18.04 9.55
CA ASN A 110 36.31 -18.32 10.63
C ASN A 110 36.55 -19.82 10.85
N MET A 111 35.88 -20.70 10.12
CA MET A 111 36.14 -22.14 10.19
C MET A 111 37.47 -22.51 9.52
N PRO A 112 38.29 -23.44 10.11
CA PRO A 112 39.57 -23.83 9.55
C PRO A 112 39.51 -24.26 8.09
N MET A 113 38.46 -24.95 7.70
CA MET A 113 38.26 -25.45 6.33
C MET A 113 37.97 -24.37 5.28
N PHE A 114 37.55 -23.19 5.69
CA PHE A 114 37.20 -22.07 4.82
C PHE A 114 38.12 -20.85 4.97
N LEU A 115 39.16 -20.94 5.78
CA LEU A 115 40.09 -19.82 6.05
C LEU A 115 40.67 -19.19 4.78
N ASP A 116 40.88 -20.00 3.74
CA ASP A 116 41.41 -19.58 2.45
C ASP A 116 40.37 -19.47 1.34
N ASP A 117 39.08 -19.60 1.67
CA ASP A 117 38.03 -19.46 0.67
C ASP A 117 37.77 -17.97 0.37
N PRO A 118 38.11 -17.51 -0.86
CA PRO A 118 38.01 -16.08 -1.20
C PRO A 118 36.55 -15.54 -1.11
N ARG A 119 35.54 -16.40 -1.23
CA ARG A 119 34.14 -16.04 -1.16
C ARG A 119 33.70 -15.60 0.24
N LEU A 120 34.47 -16.00 1.28
CA LEU A 120 34.09 -15.79 2.68
C LEU A 120 35.00 -14.79 3.41
N GLN A 121 36.13 -14.40 2.81
CA GLN A 121 37.13 -13.55 3.49
C GLN A 121 36.55 -12.22 4.02
N MET A 122 35.67 -11.60 3.26
CA MET A 122 35.07 -10.32 3.62
C MET A 122 34.10 -10.41 4.82
N PHE A 123 33.73 -11.62 5.28
CA PHE A 123 32.80 -11.80 6.38
C PHE A 123 33.46 -12.18 7.71
N LYS A 124 34.78 -12.24 7.79
CA LYS A 124 35.49 -12.58 9.02
C LYS A 124 35.19 -11.66 10.20
N ASP A 125 34.93 -10.39 9.92
CA ASP A 125 34.58 -9.33 10.87
C ASP A 125 33.07 -9.05 10.96
N GLY A 126 32.23 -9.89 10.37
CA GLY A 126 30.77 -9.78 10.38
C GLY A 126 30.15 -9.48 9.02
N PHE A 127 28.83 -9.56 8.95
CA PHE A 127 28.02 -9.20 7.79
C PHE A 127 27.18 -7.96 8.12
N TRP A 128 27.42 -6.86 7.42
CA TRP A 128 26.90 -5.53 7.72
C TRP A 128 25.79 -5.15 6.74
N VAL A 129 24.60 -4.85 7.26
CA VAL A 129 23.38 -4.67 6.48
C VAL A 129 22.73 -3.32 6.75
N GLY A 130 22.42 -2.58 5.68
CA GLY A 130 21.59 -1.38 5.72
C GLY A 130 20.19 -1.64 5.13
N ILE A 131 19.13 -1.34 5.87
CA ILE A 131 17.74 -1.37 5.39
C ILE A 131 17.28 0.07 5.23
N PHE A 132 16.97 0.45 4.01
CA PHE A 132 16.48 1.78 3.64
C PHE A 132 15.03 1.70 3.17
N ALA A 133 14.19 2.61 3.64
CA ALA A 133 12.79 2.73 3.20
C ALA A 133 12.36 4.21 3.21
N PRO A 134 11.28 4.59 2.50
CA PRO A 134 10.79 5.97 2.44
C PRO A 134 10.54 6.60 3.82
N SER A 135 10.16 5.79 4.79
CA SER A 135 9.96 6.21 6.19
C SER A 135 10.65 5.29 7.17
N GLN A 136 10.96 5.81 8.37
CA GLN A 136 11.57 5.01 9.45
C GLN A 136 10.66 3.82 9.84
N ARG A 137 9.35 4.02 9.87
CA ARG A 137 8.37 2.96 10.19
C ARG A 137 8.44 1.79 9.20
N GLN A 138 8.56 2.07 7.90
CA GLN A 138 8.69 1.02 6.88
C GLN A 138 10.02 0.27 7.00
N ALA A 139 11.14 0.98 7.22
CA ALA A 139 12.43 0.34 7.46
C ALA A 139 12.39 -0.57 8.71
N GLN A 140 11.75 -0.11 9.78
CA GLN A 140 11.56 -0.89 11.01
C GLN A 140 10.68 -2.13 10.80
N THR A 141 9.74 -2.13 9.87
CA THR A 141 8.92 -3.31 9.59
C THR A 141 9.78 -4.49 9.13
N THR A 142 10.67 -4.28 8.15
CA THR A 142 11.60 -5.30 7.67
C THR A 142 12.59 -5.70 8.75
N TYR A 143 13.13 -4.74 9.46
CA TYR A 143 14.00 -4.95 10.61
C TYR A 143 13.34 -5.81 11.71
N ASN A 144 12.11 -5.48 12.12
CA ASN A 144 11.39 -6.21 13.16
C ASN A 144 11.08 -7.66 12.72
N ARG A 145 10.74 -7.88 11.45
CA ARG A 145 10.56 -9.23 10.91
C ARG A 145 11.86 -10.04 11.00
N MET A 146 12.98 -9.47 10.56
CA MET A 146 14.29 -10.11 10.64
C MET A 146 14.67 -10.43 12.10
N ARG A 147 14.58 -9.45 12.99
CA ARG A 147 14.84 -9.64 14.42
C ARG A 147 13.94 -10.72 15.02
N GLY A 148 12.63 -10.70 14.68
CA GLY A 148 11.69 -11.72 15.13
C GLY A 148 12.05 -13.13 14.67
N ARG A 149 12.60 -13.29 13.44
CA ARG A 149 13.10 -14.57 12.94
C ARG A 149 14.36 -15.02 13.68
N MET A 150 15.24 -14.10 14.01
CA MET A 150 16.45 -14.41 14.80
C MET A 150 16.13 -14.71 16.28
N GLN A 151 14.97 -14.34 16.76
CA GLN A 151 14.53 -14.58 18.14
C GLN A 151 13.49 -15.72 18.27
N CYS A 152 13.11 -16.38 17.17
CA CYS A 152 12.20 -17.53 17.23
C CYS A 152 12.87 -18.73 17.94
N LYS A 153 12.07 -19.74 18.31
CA LYS A 153 12.57 -20.91 19.06
C LYS A 153 13.65 -21.67 18.30
N GLU A 154 13.47 -21.83 17.00
CA GLU A 154 14.39 -22.52 16.11
C GLU A 154 15.72 -21.76 16.02
N ALA A 155 15.67 -20.45 15.88
CA ALA A 155 16.86 -19.61 15.88
C ALA A 155 17.62 -19.65 17.22
N GLN A 156 16.90 -19.65 18.35
CA GLN A 156 17.55 -19.73 19.67
C GLN A 156 18.32 -21.03 19.86
N VAL A 157 17.83 -22.15 19.31
CA VAL A 157 18.57 -23.42 19.31
C VAL A 157 19.91 -23.27 18.58
N VAL A 158 19.88 -22.64 17.40
CA VAL A 158 21.11 -22.40 16.60
C VAL A 158 22.06 -21.46 17.32
N LEU A 159 21.57 -20.34 17.84
CA LEU A 159 22.40 -19.33 18.49
C LEU A 159 23.05 -19.81 19.79
N GLN A 160 22.39 -20.69 20.53
CA GLN A 160 22.89 -21.27 21.79
C GLN A 160 23.75 -22.52 21.58
N ASP A 161 23.83 -23.04 20.37
CA ASP A 161 24.66 -24.19 20.04
C ASP A 161 26.14 -23.89 20.39
N PRO A 162 26.88 -24.85 21.00
CA PRO A 162 28.29 -24.66 21.38
C PRO A 162 29.20 -24.22 20.24
N ASP A 163 28.87 -24.59 18.99
CA ASP A 163 29.68 -24.23 17.81
C ASP A 163 29.37 -22.81 17.30
N PHE A 164 28.20 -22.26 17.62
CA PHE A 164 27.83 -20.89 17.26
C PHE A 164 28.09 -19.89 18.40
N ARG A 165 27.53 -20.12 19.57
CA ARG A 165 27.63 -19.26 20.77
C ARG A 165 27.39 -17.78 20.47
N LEU A 166 26.32 -17.48 19.74
CA LEU A 166 26.02 -16.12 19.31
C LEU A 166 25.05 -15.42 20.27
N GLU A 167 25.40 -14.20 20.64
CA GLU A 167 24.60 -13.34 21.50
C GLU A 167 24.24 -12.05 20.78
N PHE A 168 23.10 -11.47 21.14
CA PHE A 168 22.74 -10.12 20.72
C PHE A 168 23.53 -9.11 21.54
N THR A 169 24.48 -8.40 20.92
CA THR A 169 25.23 -7.32 21.55
C THR A 169 24.45 -6.01 21.54
N THR A 170 23.60 -5.80 20.54
CA THR A 170 22.66 -4.68 20.46
C THR A 170 21.35 -5.18 19.87
N SER A 171 20.23 -4.81 20.47
CA SER A 171 18.88 -5.10 19.95
C SER A 171 17.92 -4.02 20.43
N ASN A 172 17.92 -2.89 19.74
CA ASN A 172 17.01 -1.77 19.94
C ASN A 172 15.99 -1.64 18.80
N GLY A 173 15.27 -0.53 18.69
CA GLY A 173 14.29 -0.29 17.64
C GLY A 173 14.85 -0.02 16.24
N GLN A 174 16.18 0.16 16.10
CA GLN A 174 16.80 0.53 14.82
C GLN A 174 17.95 -0.39 14.41
N THR A 175 18.70 -0.93 15.38
CA THR A 175 19.87 -1.75 15.11
C THR A 175 19.81 -3.06 15.87
N VAL A 176 20.14 -4.16 15.20
CA VAL A 176 20.49 -5.44 15.81
C VAL A 176 21.92 -5.79 15.46
N ALA A 177 22.70 -6.19 16.46
CA ALA A 177 24.08 -6.64 16.28
C ALA A 177 24.31 -7.94 17.04
N LEU A 178 25.15 -8.82 16.48
CA LEU A 178 25.53 -10.11 17.01
C LEU A 178 26.99 -10.10 17.46
N SER A 179 27.33 -10.99 18.39
CA SER A 179 28.71 -11.16 18.90
C SER A 179 29.72 -11.59 17.84
N ASN A 180 29.28 -12.07 16.67
CA ASN A 180 30.15 -12.36 15.52
C ASN A 180 30.52 -11.15 14.65
N GLY A 181 30.18 -9.93 15.09
CA GLY A 181 30.43 -8.68 14.38
C GLY A 181 29.38 -8.30 13.32
N SER A 182 28.39 -9.15 13.09
CA SER A 182 27.28 -8.82 12.16
C SER A 182 26.34 -7.79 12.78
N PHE A 183 25.87 -6.84 11.97
CA PHE A 183 24.82 -5.92 12.37
C PHE A 183 23.90 -5.57 11.21
N CYS A 184 22.68 -5.13 11.55
CA CYS A 184 21.70 -4.60 10.64
C CYS A 184 21.06 -3.35 11.21
N THR A 185 21.00 -2.28 10.42
CA THR A 185 20.41 -0.99 10.82
C THR A 185 19.27 -0.60 9.89
N ALA A 186 18.14 -0.14 10.48
CA ALA A 186 17.00 0.39 9.76
C ALA A 186 17.06 1.91 9.67
N ILE A 187 17.09 2.44 8.45
CA ILE A 187 17.37 3.84 8.15
C ILE A 187 16.25 4.42 7.27
N SER A 188 15.74 5.58 7.67
CA SER A 188 14.80 6.34 6.83
C SER A 188 15.51 6.97 5.64
N ALA A 189 15.03 6.70 4.43
CA ALA A 189 15.49 7.32 3.19
C ALA A 189 14.58 8.48 2.74
N SER A 190 13.88 9.14 3.68
CA SER A 190 13.11 10.35 3.37
C SER A 190 14.01 11.48 2.87
N ASP A 191 13.48 12.39 2.05
CA ASP A 191 14.29 13.45 1.42
C ASP A 191 15.02 14.35 2.43
N GLY A 192 14.40 14.62 3.58
CA GLY A 192 14.99 15.44 4.65
C GLY A 192 15.96 14.70 5.57
N SER A 193 16.15 13.37 5.44
CA SER A 193 17.06 12.62 6.31
C SER A 193 18.51 12.77 5.87
N ASN A 194 19.44 12.95 6.83
CA ASN A 194 20.88 12.87 6.56
C ASN A 194 21.36 11.45 6.93
N ILE A 195 21.70 10.64 5.92
CA ILE A 195 22.00 9.22 6.09
C ILE A 195 23.43 8.85 5.68
N GLU A 196 24.24 9.83 5.32
CA GLU A 196 25.59 9.61 4.81
C GLU A 196 26.58 9.26 5.96
N GLY A 197 27.58 8.43 5.67
CA GLY A 197 28.71 8.14 6.57
C GLY A 197 28.86 6.69 7.01
N GLU A 198 27.90 5.82 6.77
CA GLU A 198 28.01 4.38 7.04
C GLU A 198 28.44 3.59 5.79
N SER A 199 28.98 2.39 5.99
CA SER A 199 29.34 1.47 4.91
C SER A 199 28.77 0.10 5.18
N PHE A 200 28.18 -0.52 4.14
CA PHE A 200 27.48 -1.80 4.24
C PHE A 200 28.04 -2.82 3.25
N LYS A 201 27.96 -4.10 3.62
CA LYS A 201 28.28 -5.25 2.76
C LYS A 201 27.04 -5.74 1.99
N PHE A 202 25.86 -5.33 2.46
CA PHE A 202 24.58 -5.60 1.81
C PHE A 202 23.58 -4.46 2.07
N ILE A 203 22.86 -4.04 1.02
CA ILE A 203 21.91 -2.94 1.09
C ILE A 203 20.54 -3.43 0.65
N ILE A 204 19.49 -3.08 1.41
CA ILE A 204 18.09 -3.32 1.09
C ILE A 204 17.40 -1.98 0.92
N CYS A 205 16.76 -1.76 -0.23
CA CYS A 205 15.83 -0.65 -0.46
C CYS A 205 14.41 -1.22 -0.46
N GLU A 206 13.70 -1.09 0.67
CA GLU A 206 12.31 -1.52 0.85
C GLU A 206 11.37 -0.44 0.35
N GLU A 207 10.26 -0.83 -0.32
CA GLU A 207 9.35 0.06 -1.04
C GLU A 207 10.12 1.07 -1.91
N CYS A 208 11.05 0.53 -2.68
CA CYS A 208 12.06 1.29 -3.45
C CYS A 208 11.43 2.25 -4.46
N GLN A 209 10.20 1.96 -4.96
CA GLN A 209 9.46 2.84 -5.86
C GLN A 209 9.12 4.21 -5.25
N ASP A 210 9.10 4.30 -3.92
CA ASP A 210 8.75 5.51 -3.18
C ASP A 210 9.99 6.25 -2.62
N ILE A 211 11.21 5.74 -2.84
CA ILE A 211 12.46 6.42 -2.50
C ILE A 211 12.88 7.31 -3.67
N SER A 212 13.25 8.56 -3.40
CA SER A 212 13.67 9.48 -4.47
C SER A 212 14.95 9.01 -5.17
N ASN A 213 15.00 9.20 -6.50
CA ASN A 213 16.17 8.84 -7.33
C ASN A 213 17.45 9.50 -6.82
N TYR A 214 17.34 10.76 -6.36
CA TYR A 214 18.46 11.50 -5.81
C TYR A 214 19.03 10.80 -4.57
N LYS A 215 18.17 10.40 -3.64
CA LYS A 215 18.58 9.72 -2.41
C LYS A 215 19.25 8.37 -2.70
N ILE A 216 18.69 7.59 -3.63
CA ILE A 216 19.28 6.31 -4.03
C ILE A 216 20.68 6.50 -4.60
N ARG A 217 20.83 7.39 -5.57
CA ARG A 217 22.08 7.55 -6.33
C ARG A 217 23.17 8.30 -5.55
N LYS A 218 22.79 9.35 -4.82
CA LYS A 218 23.74 10.18 -4.09
C LYS A 218 24.16 9.59 -2.76
N SER A 219 23.23 9.03 -1.99
CA SER A 219 23.50 8.65 -0.61
C SER A 219 23.60 7.12 -0.44
N ILE A 220 22.62 6.33 -0.94
CA ILE A 220 22.52 4.90 -0.66
C ILE A 220 23.56 4.08 -1.44
N HIS A 221 23.66 4.26 -2.76
CA HIS A 221 24.61 3.51 -3.58
C HIS A 221 26.08 3.65 -3.10
N PRO A 222 26.57 4.87 -2.76
CA PRO A 222 27.95 5.02 -2.27
C PRO A 222 28.26 4.28 -0.99
N MET A 223 27.28 4.01 -0.12
CA MET A 223 27.49 3.25 1.12
C MET A 223 27.88 1.78 0.88
N GLY A 224 27.60 1.25 -0.31
CA GLY A 224 28.01 -0.09 -0.73
C GLY A 224 29.37 -0.15 -1.44
N ALA A 225 29.92 0.98 -1.84
CA ALA A 225 31.05 1.04 -2.77
C ALA A 225 32.32 0.37 -2.21
N ALA A 226 32.61 0.56 -0.92
CA ALA A 226 33.82 0.01 -0.28
C ALA A 226 33.87 -1.51 -0.30
N TYR A 227 32.74 -2.19 -0.33
CA TYR A 227 32.63 -3.65 -0.25
C TYR A 227 32.07 -4.29 -1.51
N ASN A 228 31.85 -3.52 -2.58
CA ASN A 228 31.13 -3.97 -3.77
C ASN A 228 29.78 -4.63 -3.40
N ALA A 229 29.02 -3.96 -2.52
CA ALA A 229 27.85 -4.53 -1.88
C ALA A 229 26.77 -4.91 -2.89
N THR A 230 26.12 -6.04 -2.65
CA THR A 230 24.86 -6.37 -3.33
C THR A 230 23.77 -5.40 -2.87
N ILE A 231 23.05 -4.80 -3.82
CA ILE A 231 21.93 -3.89 -3.56
C ILE A 231 20.64 -4.60 -3.94
N CYS A 232 19.75 -4.80 -2.98
CA CYS A 232 18.47 -5.45 -3.18
C CYS A 232 17.34 -4.41 -3.15
N LYS A 233 16.76 -4.11 -4.30
CA LYS A 233 15.62 -3.20 -4.47
C LYS A 233 14.32 -3.99 -4.53
N ILE A 234 13.44 -3.78 -3.56
CA ILE A 234 12.16 -4.48 -3.46
C ILE A 234 11.00 -3.50 -3.37
N GLY A 235 9.90 -3.82 -4.06
CA GLY A 235 8.75 -2.94 -4.14
C GLY A 235 7.58 -3.52 -4.90
N THR A 236 6.64 -2.64 -5.23
CA THR A 236 5.48 -2.89 -6.09
C THR A 236 5.52 -1.95 -7.30
N ALA A 237 4.70 -2.21 -8.30
CA ALA A 237 4.55 -1.28 -9.41
C ALA A 237 3.85 0.01 -8.95
N THR A 238 4.16 1.11 -9.61
CA THR A 238 3.60 2.42 -9.33
C THR A 238 3.40 3.21 -10.63
N THR A 239 3.01 4.46 -10.50
CA THR A 239 2.79 5.38 -11.63
C THR A 239 4.05 6.12 -12.07
N PHE A 240 5.12 6.06 -11.30
CA PHE A 240 6.37 6.78 -11.55
C PHE A 240 7.50 5.84 -11.98
N LYS A 241 8.10 6.11 -13.15
CA LYS A 241 9.27 5.40 -13.68
C LYS A 241 10.57 5.98 -13.12
N GLY A 242 10.83 5.74 -11.85
CA GLY A 242 12.06 6.15 -11.19
C GLY A 242 13.18 5.13 -11.28
N ASP A 243 14.19 5.28 -10.43
CA ASP A 243 15.39 4.45 -10.37
C ASP A 243 15.07 2.95 -10.22
N PHE A 244 14.02 2.60 -9.46
CA PHE A 244 13.58 1.20 -9.33
C PHE A 244 13.10 0.62 -10.66
N TYR A 245 12.27 1.37 -11.41
CA TYR A 245 11.82 0.95 -12.74
C TYR A 245 12.98 0.82 -13.73
N GLU A 246 13.90 1.80 -13.74
CA GLU A 246 15.07 1.78 -14.61
C GLU A 246 15.97 0.57 -14.32
N ALA A 247 16.15 0.22 -13.03
CA ALA A 247 16.90 -0.95 -12.61
C ALA A 247 16.23 -2.27 -13.06
N ILE A 248 14.90 -2.36 -13.00
CA ILE A 248 14.12 -3.49 -13.49
C ILE A 248 14.34 -3.68 -14.99
N GLU A 249 14.14 -2.62 -15.78
CA GLU A 249 14.27 -2.67 -17.24
C GLU A 249 15.71 -2.99 -17.67
N ARG A 250 16.70 -2.42 -16.98
CA ARG A 250 18.10 -2.74 -17.20
C ARG A 250 18.38 -4.23 -16.96
N ASN A 251 17.94 -4.77 -15.81
CA ASN A 251 18.13 -6.18 -15.45
C ASN A 251 17.45 -7.13 -16.44
N LYS A 252 16.23 -6.80 -16.91
CA LYS A 252 15.52 -7.57 -17.95
C LYS A 252 16.32 -7.59 -19.26
N LYS A 253 16.68 -6.40 -19.76
CA LYS A 253 17.42 -6.24 -21.02
C LYS A 253 18.79 -6.93 -21.00
N GLU A 254 19.55 -6.82 -19.91
CA GLU A 254 20.85 -7.44 -19.79
C GLU A 254 20.78 -8.97 -19.71
N TYR A 255 19.74 -9.51 -19.08
CA TYR A 255 19.49 -10.95 -19.05
C TYR A 255 19.04 -11.47 -20.43
N GLU A 256 18.09 -10.81 -21.09
CA GLU A 256 17.58 -11.17 -22.42
C GLU A 256 18.67 -11.09 -23.52
N SER A 257 19.57 -10.12 -23.43
CA SER A 257 20.71 -9.99 -24.34
C SER A 257 21.85 -10.97 -24.07
N GLY A 258 21.77 -11.79 -23.02
CA GLY A 258 22.83 -12.72 -22.60
C GLY A 258 24.02 -12.06 -21.93
N LYS A 259 24.01 -10.75 -21.68
CA LYS A 259 25.04 -10.04 -20.94
C LYS A 259 25.11 -10.53 -19.48
N LEU A 260 23.95 -10.77 -18.85
CA LEU A 260 23.87 -11.44 -17.56
C LEU A 260 23.58 -12.92 -17.76
N ARG A 261 24.45 -13.78 -17.17
CA ARG A 261 24.25 -15.24 -17.14
C ARG A 261 23.20 -15.67 -16.12
N ILE A 262 22.98 -14.86 -15.09
CA ILE A 262 22.06 -15.14 -13.98
C ILE A 262 21.08 -13.99 -13.88
N ARG A 263 19.80 -14.32 -13.70
CA ARG A 263 18.72 -13.36 -13.60
C ARG A 263 18.84 -12.51 -12.33
N ASN A 264 18.79 -11.18 -12.47
CA ASN A 264 18.80 -10.21 -11.37
C ASN A 264 17.42 -9.59 -11.10
N HIS A 265 16.45 -9.82 -11.98
CA HIS A 265 15.09 -9.35 -11.79
C HIS A 265 14.13 -10.50 -11.49
N PHE A 266 13.29 -10.32 -10.47
CA PHE A 266 12.27 -11.28 -10.02
C PHE A 266 10.92 -10.60 -10.00
N GLU A 267 9.96 -11.13 -10.74
CA GLU A 267 8.61 -10.58 -10.86
C GLU A 267 7.58 -11.68 -10.62
N TYR A 268 6.74 -11.50 -9.56
CA TYR A 268 5.75 -12.48 -9.16
C TYR A 268 4.44 -11.80 -8.81
N ASN A 269 3.52 -11.77 -9.79
CA ASN A 269 2.17 -11.25 -9.61
C ASN A 269 1.31 -12.20 -8.75
N TYR A 270 0.10 -11.74 -8.41
CA TYR A 270 -0.80 -12.51 -7.56
C TYR A 270 -1.11 -13.92 -8.10
N LYS A 271 -1.16 -14.13 -9.42
CA LYS A 271 -1.44 -15.43 -10.04
C LYS A 271 -0.37 -16.48 -9.72
N VAL A 272 0.89 -16.05 -9.60
CA VAL A 272 2.00 -16.93 -9.19
C VAL A 272 1.85 -17.29 -7.72
N VAL A 273 1.57 -16.31 -6.85
CA VAL A 273 1.48 -16.51 -5.40
C VAL A 273 0.31 -17.42 -5.03
N MET A 274 -0.85 -17.23 -5.68
CA MET A 274 -2.05 -18.05 -5.47
C MET A 274 -1.82 -19.55 -5.69
N LYS A 275 -0.90 -19.94 -6.60
CA LYS A 275 -0.57 -21.34 -6.86
C LYS A 275 0.00 -22.06 -5.62
N TYR A 276 0.67 -21.31 -4.75
CA TYR A 276 1.36 -21.89 -3.59
C TYR A 276 0.67 -21.59 -2.27
N ASN A 277 -0.19 -20.56 -2.21
CA ASN A 277 -0.84 -20.12 -0.98
C ASN A 277 -2.37 -20.00 -1.16
N PRO A 278 -3.16 -21.02 -0.77
CA PRO A 278 -4.61 -20.96 -0.88
C PRO A 278 -5.28 -19.88 -0.01
N LYS A 279 -4.65 -19.49 1.11
CA LYS A 279 -5.15 -18.38 1.94
C LYS A 279 -5.00 -17.05 1.21
N TYR A 280 -3.88 -16.87 0.52
CA TYR A 280 -3.66 -15.71 -0.32
C TYR A 280 -4.66 -15.62 -1.48
N ALA A 281 -5.05 -16.75 -2.07
CA ALA A 281 -6.07 -16.77 -3.11
C ALA A 281 -7.40 -16.18 -2.61
N LYS A 282 -7.84 -16.58 -1.42
CA LYS A 282 -9.07 -16.04 -0.80
C LYS A 282 -8.95 -14.53 -0.53
N TYR A 283 -7.78 -14.08 -0.07
CA TYR A 283 -7.51 -12.67 0.16
C TYR A 283 -7.61 -11.87 -1.15
N VAL A 284 -6.96 -12.33 -2.22
CA VAL A 284 -6.98 -11.61 -3.52
C VAL A 284 -8.38 -11.55 -4.13
N GLU A 285 -9.18 -12.63 -4.00
CA GLU A 285 -10.58 -12.61 -4.49
C GLU A 285 -11.44 -11.59 -3.72
N ARG A 286 -11.12 -11.33 -2.45
CA ARG A 286 -11.73 -10.26 -1.68
C ARG A 286 -11.32 -8.88 -2.18
N GLU A 287 -10.01 -8.69 -2.40
CA GLU A 287 -9.48 -7.43 -2.92
C GLU A 287 -10.04 -7.09 -4.32
N LYS A 288 -10.24 -8.10 -5.17
CA LYS A 288 -10.91 -7.91 -6.48
C LYS A 288 -12.33 -7.37 -6.34
N ARG A 289 -13.08 -7.88 -5.36
CA ARG A 289 -14.45 -7.40 -5.11
C ARG A 289 -14.47 -6.01 -4.48
N SER A 290 -13.49 -5.72 -3.63
CA SER A 290 -13.39 -4.43 -2.95
C SER A 290 -12.93 -3.32 -3.87
N LEU A 291 -11.83 -3.52 -4.61
CA LEU A 291 -11.17 -2.51 -5.44
C LEU A 291 -11.65 -2.50 -6.90
N GLY A 292 -12.21 -3.63 -7.39
CA GLY A 292 -12.41 -3.87 -8.81
C GLY A 292 -11.13 -4.36 -9.51
N GLU A 293 -11.21 -5.48 -10.25
CA GLU A 293 -10.04 -6.08 -10.91
C GLU A 293 -9.39 -5.17 -11.96
N THR A 294 -10.15 -4.24 -12.55
CA THR A 294 -9.69 -3.29 -13.57
C THR A 294 -9.17 -1.98 -12.99
N SER A 295 -9.29 -1.76 -11.67
CA SER A 295 -8.82 -0.54 -11.03
C SER A 295 -7.30 -0.40 -11.14
N ASP A 296 -6.80 0.82 -11.26
CA ASP A 296 -5.37 1.09 -11.32
C ASP A 296 -4.66 0.58 -10.05
N GLU A 297 -5.31 0.68 -8.89
CA GLU A 297 -4.76 0.19 -7.63
C GLU A 297 -4.57 -1.33 -7.63
N PHE A 298 -5.59 -2.10 -8.07
CA PHE A 298 -5.46 -3.55 -8.18
C PHE A 298 -4.41 -3.95 -9.22
N ARG A 299 -4.40 -3.29 -10.36
CA ARG A 299 -3.44 -3.55 -11.45
C ARG A 299 -1.99 -3.28 -11.01
N MET A 300 -1.73 -2.19 -10.31
CA MET A 300 -0.40 -1.89 -9.77
C MET A 300 0.00 -2.85 -8.66
N SER A 301 -0.87 -3.05 -7.67
CA SER A 301 -0.54 -3.79 -6.44
C SER A 301 -0.48 -5.30 -6.62
N TYR A 302 -1.31 -5.87 -7.52
CA TYR A 302 -1.48 -7.32 -7.69
C TYR A 302 -1.04 -7.83 -9.05
N ASN A 303 -1.36 -7.14 -10.16
CA ASN A 303 -0.88 -7.48 -11.49
C ASN A 303 0.56 -7.03 -11.74
N LEU A 304 1.06 -6.05 -10.96
CA LEU A 304 2.38 -5.43 -11.09
C LEU A 304 2.54 -4.62 -12.40
N GLU A 305 1.44 -4.04 -12.87
CA GLU A 305 1.43 -3.21 -14.05
C GLU A 305 1.87 -1.78 -13.73
N TRP A 306 2.86 -1.27 -14.46
CA TRP A 306 3.27 0.12 -14.37
C TRP A 306 2.29 0.99 -15.15
N ILE A 307 1.50 1.80 -14.46
CA ILE A 307 0.48 2.64 -15.07
C ILE A 307 1.03 4.03 -15.30
N ILE A 308 1.38 4.31 -16.55
CA ILE A 308 2.03 5.56 -16.93
C ILE A 308 1.12 6.23 -17.93
N SER A 309 0.00 6.74 -17.53
CA SER A 309 -0.83 7.44 -18.51
C SER A 309 -1.39 8.74 -17.97
N ARG A 310 -1.20 9.79 -18.73
CA ARG A 310 -2.20 10.81 -18.90
C ARG A 310 -3.27 10.19 -19.78
N GLY A 311 -4.50 10.22 -19.36
CA GLY A 311 -5.61 9.68 -20.13
C GLY A 311 -6.93 10.15 -19.54
N MET A 312 -8.04 9.82 -20.17
CA MET A 312 -9.38 10.09 -19.63
C MET A 312 -9.52 9.44 -18.24
N PHE A 313 -10.19 10.13 -17.33
CA PHE A 313 -10.47 9.60 -16.00
C PHE A 313 -11.38 8.39 -16.07
N VAL A 314 -12.41 8.45 -16.90
CA VAL A 314 -13.37 7.37 -17.18
C VAL A 314 -13.56 7.22 -18.68
N ASP A 315 -13.92 6.02 -19.12
CA ASP A 315 -14.49 5.74 -20.42
C ASP A 315 -16.01 5.90 -20.29
N LEU A 316 -16.59 6.88 -20.97
CA LEU A 316 -17.98 7.25 -20.82
C LEU A 316 -18.93 6.12 -21.24
N GLU A 317 -18.67 5.43 -22.36
CA GLU A 317 -19.53 4.34 -22.83
C GLU A 317 -19.57 3.19 -21.81
N LYS A 318 -18.39 2.89 -21.25
CA LYS A 318 -18.29 1.87 -20.20
C LYS A 318 -18.97 2.32 -18.91
N LEU A 319 -18.80 3.57 -18.52
CA LEU A 319 -19.42 4.15 -17.34
C LEU A 319 -20.97 4.08 -17.44
N GLU A 320 -21.53 4.52 -18.55
CA GLU A 320 -22.98 4.46 -18.80
C GLU A 320 -23.51 3.03 -18.77
N LYS A 321 -22.77 2.09 -19.33
CA LYS A 321 -23.16 0.67 -19.33
C LYS A 321 -23.12 0.03 -17.93
N GLU A 322 -22.12 0.37 -17.10
CA GLU A 322 -21.90 -0.28 -15.80
C GLU A 322 -22.61 0.45 -14.64
N CYS A 323 -22.76 1.76 -14.73
CA CYS A 323 -23.29 2.61 -13.66
C CYS A 323 -24.56 3.35 -14.03
N GLY A 324 -24.86 3.53 -15.33
CA GLY A 324 -26.12 4.14 -15.79
C GLY A 324 -27.30 3.21 -15.60
N ASP A 325 -28.45 3.78 -15.27
CA ASP A 325 -29.70 3.01 -15.09
C ASP A 325 -30.85 3.68 -15.86
N GLU A 326 -31.27 3.03 -16.95
CA GLU A 326 -32.34 3.51 -17.83
C GLU A 326 -33.73 3.49 -17.18
N TYR A 327 -33.89 2.77 -16.05
CA TYR A 327 -35.15 2.69 -15.28
C TYR A 327 -35.18 3.71 -14.14
N LEU A 328 -34.11 4.42 -13.89
CA LEU A 328 -34.05 5.48 -12.90
C LEU A 328 -34.15 6.84 -13.59
N GLY A 329 -35.05 7.68 -13.10
CA GLY A 329 -35.20 9.09 -13.45
C GLY A 329 -34.72 10.01 -12.34
N ARG A 330 -34.56 11.29 -12.66
CA ARG A 330 -34.32 12.33 -11.65
C ARG A 330 -35.50 12.45 -10.70
N VAL A 331 -35.19 12.63 -9.43
CA VAL A 331 -36.17 12.79 -8.36
C VAL A 331 -35.93 14.11 -7.66
N TYR A 332 -36.83 15.05 -7.85
CA TYR A 332 -36.71 16.42 -7.37
C TYR A 332 -37.05 16.60 -5.88
N GLN A 333 -37.71 15.60 -5.27
CA GLN A 333 -38.07 15.61 -3.86
C GLN A 333 -38.19 14.18 -3.32
N ASP A 334 -37.45 13.88 -2.22
CA ASP A 334 -37.53 12.61 -1.52
C ASP A 334 -37.22 12.79 -0.03
N HIS A 335 -38.20 12.53 0.83
CA HIS A 335 -38.08 12.60 2.29
C HIS A 335 -38.08 11.23 2.96
N VAL A 336 -38.08 10.13 2.19
CA VAL A 336 -38.11 8.76 2.70
C VAL A 336 -36.73 8.16 2.82
N ALA A 337 -36.00 8.14 1.72
CA ALA A 337 -34.66 7.60 1.67
C ALA A 337 -33.62 8.51 2.38
N ASN A 338 -32.49 7.95 2.74
CA ASN A 338 -31.38 8.76 3.25
C ASN A 338 -30.54 9.29 2.09
N HIS A 339 -30.20 10.57 2.15
CA HIS A 339 -29.41 11.21 1.12
C HIS A 339 -28.13 11.81 1.67
N VAL A 340 -27.11 11.81 0.83
CA VAL A 340 -25.88 12.55 1.01
C VAL A 340 -25.75 13.57 -0.11
N ALA A 341 -25.43 14.80 0.25
CA ALA A 341 -25.16 15.86 -0.72
C ALA A 341 -23.67 16.16 -0.79
N GLY A 342 -23.16 16.35 -2.00
CA GLY A 342 -21.82 16.90 -2.27
C GLY A 342 -21.96 18.26 -2.93
N ILE A 343 -21.26 19.26 -2.44
CA ILE A 343 -21.27 20.61 -3.01
C ILE A 343 -19.86 21.02 -3.41
N ASP A 344 -19.68 21.27 -4.68
CA ASP A 344 -18.53 21.99 -5.19
C ASP A 344 -18.88 23.47 -5.27
N VAL A 345 -18.12 24.31 -4.56
CA VAL A 345 -18.43 25.74 -4.41
C VAL A 345 -17.70 26.55 -5.47
N GLY A 346 -18.44 26.99 -6.47
CA GLY A 346 -17.99 27.98 -7.42
C GLY A 346 -18.00 29.39 -6.86
N GLY A 347 -17.49 30.31 -7.61
CA GLY A 347 -17.42 31.72 -7.26
C GLY A 347 -15.98 32.15 -6.94
N GLY A 348 -15.70 33.36 -7.33
CA GLY A 348 -14.40 33.99 -7.17
C GLY A 348 -14.25 35.02 -8.28
N SER A 349 -13.64 36.15 -8.01
CA SER A 349 -13.45 37.26 -8.97
C SER A 349 -12.52 36.86 -10.12
N SER A 350 -13.01 35.98 -11.05
CA SER A 350 -12.34 35.89 -12.33
C SER A 350 -12.63 37.18 -13.13
N LYS A 351 -11.59 37.79 -13.69
CA LYS A 351 -11.73 38.98 -14.52
C LYS A 351 -12.53 38.74 -15.81
N ASN A 352 -12.83 37.49 -16.15
CA ASN A 352 -13.57 37.04 -17.31
C ASN A 352 -14.82 36.25 -16.86
N LYS A 353 -16.00 36.80 -17.08
CA LYS A 353 -17.29 36.17 -16.76
C LYS A 353 -17.50 34.79 -17.41
N ASN A 354 -16.78 34.45 -18.46
CA ASN A 354 -16.86 33.15 -19.14
C ASN A 354 -15.89 32.08 -18.58
N GLU A 355 -15.20 32.37 -17.50
CA GLU A 355 -14.22 31.50 -16.82
C GLU A 355 -14.57 31.34 -15.33
N ALA A 356 -15.75 31.77 -14.90
CA ALA A 356 -16.20 31.64 -13.52
C ALA A 356 -16.88 30.27 -13.31
N ASP A 357 -16.48 29.56 -12.26
CA ASP A 357 -16.99 28.26 -11.89
C ASP A 357 -18.42 28.36 -11.34
N SER A 358 -19.30 27.42 -11.72
CA SER A 358 -20.63 27.24 -11.14
C SER A 358 -20.53 26.57 -9.76
N THR A 359 -21.48 26.82 -8.87
CA THR A 359 -21.66 25.94 -7.72
C THR A 359 -22.58 24.78 -8.11
N VAL A 360 -22.11 23.56 -7.92
CA VAL A 360 -22.90 22.36 -8.25
C VAL A 360 -23.16 21.53 -7.00
N ILE A 361 -24.41 21.13 -6.85
CA ILE A 361 -24.88 20.22 -5.80
C ILE A 361 -25.26 18.91 -6.45
N THR A 362 -24.66 17.81 -6.02
CA THR A 362 -25.09 16.44 -6.38
C THR A 362 -25.68 15.77 -5.16
N VAL A 363 -26.92 15.27 -5.28
CA VAL A 363 -27.60 14.52 -4.22
C VAL A 363 -27.62 13.04 -4.59
N VAL A 364 -27.09 12.19 -3.71
CA VAL A 364 -27.11 10.73 -3.86
C VAL A 364 -27.93 10.09 -2.75
N GLU A 365 -28.72 9.06 -3.10
CA GLU A 365 -29.35 8.16 -2.14
C GLU A 365 -28.35 7.11 -1.67
N VAL A 366 -28.40 6.75 -0.40
CA VAL A 366 -27.60 5.67 0.19
C VAL A 366 -28.41 4.92 1.25
N ASP A 367 -28.38 3.59 1.21
CA ASP A 367 -28.99 2.75 2.24
C ASP A 367 -27.92 2.14 3.15
N TRP A 368 -27.58 2.84 4.23
CA TRP A 368 -26.59 2.36 5.20
C TRP A 368 -27.04 1.14 6.01
N ASN A 369 -28.32 0.73 5.92
CA ASN A 369 -28.78 -0.48 6.60
C ASN A 369 -28.50 -1.75 5.79
N ASN A 370 -28.29 -1.63 4.48
CA ASN A 370 -28.07 -2.73 3.56
C ASN A 370 -26.75 -2.57 2.78
N PRO A 371 -25.60 -2.80 3.42
CA PRO A 371 -24.32 -2.77 2.71
C PRO A 371 -24.27 -3.88 1.65
N VAL A 372 -23.81 -3.55 0.45
CA VAL A 372 -23.60 -4.51 -0.65
C VAL A 372 -22.29 -5.28 -0.51
N LEU A 373 -21.37 -4.78 0.28
CA LEU A 373 -20.15 -5.46 0.66
C LEU A 373 -19.94 -5.32 2.18
N MET A 374 -19.72 -6.44 2.85
CA MET A 374 -19.32 -6.47 4.25
C MET A 374 -18.13 -7.41 4.39
N GLU A 375 -16.98 -6.86 4.70
CA GLU A 375 -15.76 -7.63 4.88
C GLU A 375 -15.07 -7.23 6.18
N SER A 376 -14.51 -8.21 6.88
CA SER A 376 -13.68 -7.97 8.04
C SER A 376 -12.24 -8.42 7.78
N THR A 377 -11.30 -7.65 8.25
CA THR A 377 -9.88 -8.01 8.31
C THR A 377 -9.35 -7.67 9.70
N ILE A 378 -8.27 -8.32 10.09
CA ILE A 378 -7.62 -8.01 11.38
C ILE A 378 -6.54 -6.99 11.10
N ASP A 379 -6.54 -5.89 11.85
CA ASP A 379 -5.42 -4.95 11.87
C ASP A 379 -4.19 -5.66 12.43
N GLU A 380 -3.13 -5.76 11.64
CA GLU A 380 -1.91 -6.47 12.05
C GLU A 380 -1.15 -5.75 13.19
N GLU A 381 -1.42 -4.47 13.43
CA GLU A 381 -0.76 -3.68 14.48
C GLU A 381 -1.53 -3.71 15.81
N THR A 382 -2.86 -3.60 15.72
CA THR A 382 -3.72 -3.52 16.93
C THR A 382 -4.36 -4.86 17.29
N GLY A 383 -4.44 -5.80 16.34
CA GLY A 383 -5.16 -7.06 16.50
C GLY A 383 -6.68 -6.90 16.50
N GLU A 384 -7.20 -5.72 16.20
CA GLU A 384 -8.63 -5.43 16.12
C GLU A 384 -9.22 -5.78 14.76
N ASP A 385 -10.51 -6.16 14.74
CA ASP A 385 -11.24 -6.38 13.49
C ASP A 385 -11.57 -5.03 12.82
N ILE A 386 -11.07 -4.84 11.59
CA ILE A 386 -11.48 -3.74 10.72
C ILE A 386 -12.61 -4.24 9.83
N ILE A 387 -13.77 -3.60 9.91
CA ILE A 387 -14.93 -3.93 9.08
C ILE A 387 -15.03 -2.91 7.95
N TYR A 388 -14.97 -3.41 6.72
CA TYR A 388 -15.21 -2.62 5.51
C TYR A 388 -16.64 -2.81 5.04
N LEU A 389 -17.37 -1.70 4.93
CA LEU A 389 -18.72 -1.66 4.39
C LEU A 389 -18.72 -0.85 3.10
N ALA A 390 -19.38 -1.34 2.07
CA ALA A 390 -19.61 -0.57 0.86
C ALA A 390 -21.09 -0.56 0.53
N TYR A 391 -21.55 0.53 -0.05
CA TYR A 391 -22.96 0.81 -0.34
C TYR A 391 -23.13 1.20 -1.79
N ASN A 392 -24.27 0.88 -2.38
CA ASN A 392 -24.66 1.50 -3.62
C ASN A 392 -25.07 2.95 -3.36
N THR A 393 -24.66 3.83 -4.25
CA THR A 393 -25.11 5.22 -4.29
C THR A 393 -25.83 5.48 -5.60
N TYR A 394 -26.95 6.19 -5.54
CA TYR A 394 -27.77 6.52 -6.70
C TYR A 394 -27.94 8.03 -6.76
N ILE A 395 -27.45 8.67 -7.83
CA ILE A 395 -27.72 10.09 -8.03
C ILE A 395 -29.24 10.28 -8.17
N LYS A 396 -29.81 11.14 -7.36
CA LYS A 396 -31.22 11.53 -7.43
C LYS A 396 -31.40 12.79 -8.24
N ASP A 397 -30.55 13.77 -8.01
CA ASP A 397 -30.68 15.06 -8.68
C ASP A 397 -29.41 15.87 -8.66
N TRP A 398 -29.32 16.84 -9.53
CA TRP A 398 -28.30 17.87 -9.59
C TRP A 398 -28.95 19.25 -9.53
N CYS A 399 -28.25 20.19 -8.88
CA CYS A 399 -28.59 21.61 -8.90
C CYS A 399 -27.35 22.44 -9.24
N GLU A 400 -27.46 23.22 -10.29
CA GLU A 400 -26.40 24.17 -10.66
C GLU A 400 -26.82 25.58 -10.27
N ILE A 401 -25.96 26.25 -9.54
CA ILE A 401 -26.07 27.69 -9.25
C ILE A 401 -25.09 28.38 -10.18
N LYS A 402 -25.61 29.15 -11.13
CA LYS A 402 -24.79 29.82 -12.15
C LYS A 402 -23.81 30.83 -11.55
N PRO A 403 -22.69 31.11 -12.22
CA PRO A 403 -21.64 31.97 -11.69
C PRO A 403 -22.11 33.35 -11.26
N GLU A 404 -23.08 33.93 -11.96
CA GLU A 404 -23.59 35.28 -11.65
C GLU A 404 -24.30 35.32 -10.28
N ILE A 405 -24.90 34.18 -9.86
CA ILE A 405 -25.55 34.06 -8.56
C ILE A 405 -24.52 33.59 -7.52
N ALA A 406 -23.57 32.73 -7.90
CA ALA A 406 -22.55 32.19 -7.03
C ALA A 406 -21.59 33.27 -6.48
N GLU A 407 -21.46 34.44 -7.15
CA GLU A 407 -20.75 35.59 -6.64
C GLU A 407 -21.43 36.23 -5.41
N ASN A 408 -22.75 36.00 -5.22
CA ASN A 408 -23.52 36.48 -4.07
C ASN A 408 -23.70 35.37 -3.05
N TYR A 409 -22.81 35.26 -2.08
CA TYR A 409 -22.85 34.20 -1.04
C TYR A 409 -24.13 34.18 -0.21
N GLU A 410 -24.82 35.30 -0.03
CA GLU A 410 -26.10 35.33 0.68
C GLU A 410 -27.21 34.66 -0.14
N GLU A 411 -27.29 34.95 -1.40
CA GLU A 411 -28.24 34.35 -2.33
C GLU A 411 -27.94 32.89 -2.55
N GLN A 412 -26.67 32.55 -2.75
CA GLN A 412 -26.20 31.18 -2.87
C GLN A 412 -26.57 30.34 -1.64
N TYR A 413 -26.35 30.87 -0.42
CA TYR A 413 -26.73 30.22 0.83
C TYR A 413 -28.23 29.88 0.88
N HIS A 414 -29.10 30.81 0.51
CA HIS A 414 -30.52 30.57 0.52
C HIS A 414 -30.94 29.52 -0.51
N ILE A 415 -30.39 29.57 -1.72
CA ILE A 415 -30.68 28.59 -2.76
C ILE A 415 -30.24 27.19 -2.33
N ILE A 416 -29.03 27.04 -1.77
CA ILE A 416 -28.54 25.77 -1.26
C ILE A 416 -29.49 25.20 -0.20
N LEU A 417 -29.88 26.01 0.81
CA LEU A 417 -30.77 25.53 1.86
C LEU A 417 -32.15 25.15 1.34
N ASP A 418 -32.71 25.94 0.43
CA ASP A 418 -34.03 25.66 -0.12
C ASP A 418 -34.02 24.40 -0.99
N TYR A 419 -32.95 24.17 -1.75
CA TYR A 419 -32.79 22.95 -2.52
C TYR A 419 -32.62 21.71 -1.62
N LEU A 420 -31.74 21.76 -0.60
CA LEU A 420 -31.51 20.65 0.31
C LEU A 420 -32.77 20.26 1.13
N LYS A 421 -33.70 21.17 1.36
CA LYS A 421 -35.00 20.88 2.04
C LYS A 421 -35.86 19.89 1.27
N ASN A 422 -35.67 19.71 -0.03
CA ASN A 422 -36.43 18.76 -0.84
C ASN A 422 -36.04 17.29 -0.55
N PHE A 423 -34.92 17.07 0.16
CA PHE A 423 -34.42 15.75 0.43
C PHE A 423 -34.20 15.51 1.93
N ARG A 424 -34.32 14.25 2.36
CA ARG A 424 -33.92 13.85 3.70
C ARG A 424 -32.39 13.71 3.75
N ILE A 425 -31.72 14.85 3.87
CA ILE A 425 -30.25 14.88 3.95
C ILE A 425 -29.80 14.38 5.32
N SER A 426 -28.91 13.41 5.35
CA SER A 426 -28.22 12.89 6.54
C SER A 426 -26.80 13.41 6.66
N ARG A 427 -26.16 13.71 5.53
CA ARG A 427 -24.79 14.24 5.48
C ARG A 427 -24.61 15.17 4.28
N LEU A 428 -23.87 16.24 4.50
CA LEU A 428 -23.42 17.17 3.47
C LEU A 428 -21.89 17.23 3.49
N VAL A 429 -21.26 17.08 2.33
CA VAL A 429 -19.83 17.34 2.12
C VAL A 429 -19.72 18.55 1.21
N ILE A 430 -19.13 19.61 1.70
CA ILE A 430 -19.03 20.89 0.98
C ILE A 430 -17.58 21.30 0.83
N ASP A 431 -17.17 21.72 -0.37
CA ASP A 431 -15.85 22.33 -0.57
C ASP A 431 -15.72 23.63 0.23
N ALA A 432 -14.72 23.65 1.08
CA ALA A 432 -14.35 24.79 1.94
C ALA A 432 -12.96 25.35 1.60
N THR A 433 -12.43 25.02 0.42
CA THR A 433 -11.06 25.40 0.02
C THR A 433 -10.91 26.89 -0.16
N ARG A 434 -11.86 27.51 -0.84
CA ARG A 434 -11.86 28.96 -1.13
C ARG A 434 -12.66 29.74 -0.11
N GLU A 435 -13.82 29.24 0.33
CA GLU A 435 -14.77 29.97 1.17
C GLU A 435 -15.39 29.07 2.25
N ALA A 436 -14.67 28.96 3.36
CA ALA A 436 -15.13 28.16 4.51
C ALA A 436 -16.35 28.77 5.23
N SER A 437 -16.61 30.08 5.09
CA SER A 437 -17.69 30.77 5.82
C SER A 437 -19.08 30.32 5.40
N LEU A 438 -19.27 30.02 4.11
CA LEU A 438 -20.53 29.48 3.59
C LEU A 438 -20.84 28.12 4.22
N GLY A 439 -19.88 27.19 4.23
CA GLY A 439 -20.04 25.88 4.84
C GLY A 439 -20.27 25.95 6.35
N GLN A 440 -19.54 26.80 7.06
CA GLN A 440 -19.74 27.04 8.50
C GLN A 440 -21.15 27.59 8.81
N ARG A 441 -21.65 28.49 7.99
CA ARG A 441 -22.97 29.06 8.15
C ARG A 441 -24.07 28.00 7.90
N ILE A 442 -23.91 27.16 6.88
CA ILE A 442 -24.82 26.04 6.65
C ILE A 442 -24.78 25.10 7.86
N GLN A 443 -23.60 24.71 8.33
CA GLN A 443 -23.42 23.84 9.48
C GLN A 443 -24.11 24.37 10.75
N ALA A 444 -24.12 25.65 10.96
CA ALA A 444 -24.77 26.28 12.12
C ALA A 444 -26.31 26.27 12.04
N ASN A 445 -26.90 26.06 10.85
CA ASN A 445 -28.34 26.23 10.60
C ASN A 445 -29.06 24.97 10.14
N VAL A 446 -28.37 23.79 10.12
CA VAL A 446 -28.96 22.51 9.73
C VAL A 446 -28.83 21.47 10.84
N ASN A 447 -29.67 20.44 10.81
CA ASN A 447 -29.72 19.37 11.82
C ASN A 447 -29.02 18.07 11.37
N PHE A 448 -28.35 18.08 10.23
CA PHE A 448 -27.61 16.94 9.70
C PHE A 448 -26.08 17.22 9.74
N GLU A 449 -25.29 16.18 9.55
CA GLU A 449 -23.84 16.29 9.56
C GLU A 449 -23.34 17.11 8.37
N VAL A 450 -22.45 18.08 8.61
CA VAL A 450 -21.80 18.88 7.57
C VAL A 450 -20.29 18.72 7.69
N ILE A 451 -19.67 18.23 6.63
CA ILE A 451 -18.21 18.05 6.52
C ILE A 451 -17.65 19.16 5.63
N LEU A 452 -16.83 20.02 6.22
CA LEU A 452 -16.10 21.06 5.49
C LEU A 452 -14.85 20.41 4.86
N PHE A 453 -14.90 20.16 3.57
CA PHE A 453 -13.83 19.51 2.84
C PHE A 453 -12.89 20.53 2.23
N THR A 454 -11.57 20.33 2.37
CA THR A 454 -10.56 21.20 1.76
C THR A 454 -9.78 20.42 0.71
N PHE A 455 -9.82 20.88 -0.53
CA PHE A 455 -9.04 20.30 -1.61
C PHE A 455 -7.54 20.58 -1.44
N SER A 456 -6.77 19.52 -1.43
CA SER A 456 -5.32 19.47 -1.54
C SER A 456 -4.96 18.38 -2.52
N SER A 457 -3.73 18.30 -3.01
CA SER A 457 -3.32 17.18 -3.88
C SER A 457 -3.59 15.80 -3.26
N LYS A 458 -3.45 15.68 -1.95
CA LYS A 458 -3.73 14.46 -1.21
C LYS A 458 -5.23 14.17 -1.13
N SER A 459 -6.03 15.12 -0.62
CA SER A 459 -7.46 14.91 -0.41
C SER A 459 -8.24 14.76 -1.73
N LYS A 460 -7.90 15.54 -2.78
CA LYS A 460 -8.48 15.36 -4.13
C LYS A 460 -8.13 13.98 -4.70
N SER A 461 -6.89 13.51 -4.51
CA SER A 461 -6.49 12.16 -4.87
C SER A 461 -7.31 11.08 -4.15
N GLU A 462 -7.59 11.24 -2.87
CA GLU A 462 -8.35 10.28 -2.07
C GLU A 462 -9.80 10.18 -2.54
N ILE A 463 -10.52 11.29 -2.73
CA ILE A 463 -11.92 11.25 -3.17
C ILE A 463 -12.06 10.69 -4.59
N TYR A 464 -11.15 11.03 -5.50
CA TYR A 464 -11.20 10.51 -6.87
C TYR A 464 -10.78 9.05 -6.98
N LYS A 465 -9.85 8.56 -6.16
CA LYS A 465 -9.56 7.13 -6.04
C LYS A 465 -10.77 6.36 -5.53
N HIS A 466 -11.48 6.93 -4.55
CA HIS A 466 -12.70 6.34 -4.03
C HIS A 466 -13.80 6.32 -5.10
N LEU A 467 -14.08 7.45 -5.75
CA LEU A 467 -15.04 7.51 -6.86
C LEU A 467 -14.70 6.51 -7.97
N GLN A 468 -13.44 6.41 -8.37
CA GLN A 468 -12.98 5.44 -9.37
C GLN A 468 -13.25 3.99 -8.93
N THR A 469 -13.07 3.68 -7.66
CA THR A 469 -13.38 2.36 -7.09
C THR A 469 -14.88 2.08 -7.16
N GLU A 470 -15.72 3.03 -6.76
CA GLU A 470 -17.17 2.88 -6.78
C GLU A 470 -17.72 2.75 -8.22
N ILE A 471 -17.14 3.48 -9.18
CA ILE A 471 -17.43 3.33 -10.62
C ILE A 471 -17.01 1.94 -11.11
N ASN A 472 -15.77 1.53 -10.87
CA ASN A 472 -15.24 0.25 -11.36
C ASN A 472 -15.95 -0.99 -10.78
N THR A 473 -16.63 -0.83 -9.67
CA THR A 473 -17.43 -1.88 -9.00
C THR A 473 -18.92 -1.77 -9.25
N GLY A 474 -19.36 -0.78 -10.06
CA GLY A 474 -20.76 -0.54 -10.41
C GLY A 474 -21.63 -0.05 -9.25
N ARG A 475 -21.02 0.50 -8.19
CA ARG A 475 -21.72 0.98 -7.00
C ARG A 475 -22.10 2.46 -7.06
N ALA A 476 -21.41 3.29 -7.84
CA ALA A 476 -21.76 4.69 -8.05
C ALA A 476 -22.68 4.81 -9.27
N ARG A 477 -23.99 4.85 -9.06
CA ARG A 477 -25.01 4.77 -10.11
C ARG A 477 -25.70 6.12 -10.34
N PHE A 478 -26.20 6.33 -11.56
CA PHE A 478 -26.88 7.56 -11.96
C PHE A 478 -28.06 7.27 -12.91
N PRO A 479 -29.08 8.16 -12.94
CA PRO A 479 -30.25 7.98 -13.76
C PRO A 479 -29.95 8.26 -15.24
N MET A 480 -30.53 7.43 -16.12
CA MET A 480 -30.42 7.52 -17.57
C MET A 480 -31.75 7.31 -18.30
N ASP A 481 -32.87 7.57 -17.65
CA ASP A 481 -34.13 7.62 -18.38
C ASP A 481 -34.13 8.75 -19.43
N LYS A 482 -35.04 8.69 -20.39
CA LYS A 482 -35.05 9.60 -21.53
C LYS A 482 -35.09 11.08 -21.11
N ASP A 483 -35.93 11.40 -20.13
CA ASP A 483 -36.12 12.79 -19.71
C ASP A 483 -34.87 13.32 -18.99
N THR A 484 -34.17 12.45 -18.24
CA THR A 484 -32.90 12.79 -17.59
C THR A 484 -31.82 13.04 -18.62
N VAL A 485 -31.63 12.15 -19.59
CA VAL A 485 -30.59 12.27 -20.63
C VAL A 485 -30.78 13.54 -21.49
N ASP A 486 -32.01 13.95 -21.72
CA ASP A 486 -32.34 15.17 -22.46
C ASP A 486 -32.15 16.46 -21.62
N SER A 487 -31.93 16.36 -20.28
CA SER A 487 -31.77 17.52 -19.39
C SER A 487 -30.40 18.22 -19.57
N GLU A 488 -30.36 19.51 -19.27
CA GLU A 488 -29.10 20.31 -19.33
C GLU A 488 -28.09 19.85 -18.29
N GLU A 489 -28.54 19.47 -17.10
CA GLU A 489 -27.67 18.99 -16.02
C GLU A 489 -27.00 17.69 -16.37
N TYR A 490 -27.72 16.71 -16.94
CA TYR A 490 -27.12 15.46 -17.38
C TYR A 490 -26.10 15.69 -18.51
N LYS A 491 -26.42 16.53 -19.50
CA LYS A 491 -25.50 16.86 -20.58
C LYS A 491 -24.21 17.48 -20.06
N LYS A 492 -24.28 18.38 -19.09
CA LYS A 492 -23.11 18.96 -18.45
C LYS A 492 -22.34 17.93 -17.63
N PHE A 493 -23.02 17.13 -16.80
CA PHE A 493 -22.44 16.04 -16.02
C PHE A 493 -21.67 15.07 -16.92
N SER A 494 -22.31 14.58 -17.99
CA SER A 494 -21.72 13.65 -18.94
C SER A 494 -20.53 14.27 -19.71
N SER A 495 -20.68 15.52 -20.18
CA SER A 495 -19.60 16.22 -20.89
C SER A 495 -18.38 16.45 -19.99
N GLN A 496 -18.57 16.97 -18.79
CA GLN A 496 -17.48 17.23 -17.87
C GLN A 496 -16.76 15.93 -17.46
N LEU A 497 -17.50 14.82 -17.27
CA LEU A 497 -16.90 13.49 -17.01
C LEU A 497 -16.09 12.97 -18.19
N ALA A 498 -16.57 13.17 -19.43
CA ALA A 498 -15.86 12.76 -20.65
C ALA A 498 -14.54 13.53 -20.82
N ASP A 499 -14.53 14.80 -20.44
CA ASP A 499 -13.36 15.67 -20.58
C ASP A 499 -12.35 15.51 -19.45
N LEU A 500 -12.73 14.88 -18.33
CA LEU A 500 -11.81 14.69 -17.18
C LEU A 500 -10.59 13.88 -17.56
N GLN A 501 -9.44 14.46 -17.29
CA GLN A 501 -8.14 13.82 -17.48
C GLN A 501 -7.57 13.35 -16.14
N LYS A 502 -6.96 12.18 -16.15
CA LYS A 502 -6.17 11.67 -15.03
C LYS A 502 -4.69 11.69 -15.34
N SER A 503 -3.91 12.03 -14.36
CA SER A 503 -2.46 11.91 -14.35
C SER A 503 -1.99 11.57 -12.94
N TYR A 504 -0.69 11.33 -12.76
CA TYR A 504 -0.15 11.06 -11.43
C TYR A 504 1.02 12.00 -11.13
N SER A 505 1.03 12.52 -9.90
CA SER A 505 2.15 13.29 -9.35
C SER A 505 2.67 12.56 -8.12
N GLY A 506 3.79 11.81 -8.27
CA GLY A 506 4.22 10.87 -7.26
C GLY A 506 3.18 9.76 -7.05
N SER A 507 2.72 9.57 -5.82
CA SER A 507 1.67 8.60 -5.45
C SER A 507 0.24 9.17 -5.54
N TYR A 508 0.09 10.47 -5.85
CA TYR A 508 -1.20 11.13 -5.92
C TYR A 508 -1.82 11.03 -7.32
N LEU A 509 -3.07 10.58 -7.38
CA LEU A 509 -3.90 10.70 -8.56
C LEU A 509 -4.32 12.17 -8.70
N VAL A 510 -3.97 12.78 -9.82
CA VAL A 510 -4.40 14.13 -10.18
C VAL A 510 -5.49 14.00 -11.22
N VAL A 511 -6.67 14.49 -10.91
CA VAL A 511 -7.82 14.55 -11.81
C VAL A 511 -8.21 16.01 -11.98
N ALA A 512 -8.32 16.43 -13.21
CA ALA A 512 -8.69 17.80 -13.56
C ALA A 512 -9.25 17.83 -14.99
N HIS A 513 -10.00 18.88 -15.30
CA HIS A 513 -10.34 19.21 -16.69
C HIS A 513 -9.08 19.59 -17.50
N PRO A 514 -9.09 19.49 -18.82
CA PRO A 514 -8.01 19.99 -19.67
C PRO A 514 -7.83 21.50 -19.49
N ASP A 515 -6.60 21.99 -19.67
CA ASP A 515 -6.30 23.43 -19.62
C ASP A 515 -6.78 24.14 -20.90
N GLU A 516 -8.09 24.09 -21.13
CA GLU A 516 -8.79 24.64 -22.27
C GLU A 516 -9.88 25.60 -21.80
N ARG A 517 -10.14 26.63 -22.60
CA ARG A 517 -11.13 27.67 -22.27
C ARG A 517 -12.54 27.08 -22.20
N GLY A 518 -13.20 27.18 -21.03
CA GLY A 518 -14.56 26.71 -20.81
C GLY A 518 -14.64 25.24 -20.39
N ALA A 519 -13.53 24.59 -20.06
CA ALA A 519 -13.52 23.29 -19.42
C ALA A 519 -13.72 23.43 -17.90
N HIS A 520 -14.59 22.61 -17.32
CA HIS A 520 -14.97 22.64 -15.90
C HIS A 520 -15.04 21.23 -15.33
N ASP A 521 -14.91 21.09 -14.01
CA ASP A 521 -15.02 19.81 -13.27
C ASP A 521 -16.03 19.88 -12.09
N ASP A 522 -16.91 20.90 -12.07
CA ASP A 522 -17.86 21.17 -10.99
C ASP A 522 -18.81 20.00 -10.71
N TYR A 523 -19.41 19.37 -11.77
CA TYR A 523 -20.28 18.21 -11.61
C TYR A 523 -19.53 16.97 -11.12
N PRO A 524 -18.38 16.57 -11.69
CA PRO A 524 -17.55 15.50 -11.17
C PRO A 524 -17.07 15.72 -9.73
N ASP A 525 -16.63 16.93 -9.37
CA ASP A 525 -16.14 17.25 -8.03
C ASP A 525 -17.28 17.13 -7.01
N SER A 526 -18.47 17.66 -7.30
CA SER A 526 -19.65 17.53 -6.44
C SER A 526 -20.10 16.06 -6.28
N TRP A 527 -20.05 15.26 -7.37
CA TRP A 527 -20.33 13.83 -7.29
C TRP A 527 -19.28 13.07 -6.47
N ALA A 528 -18.01 13.36 -6.66
CA ALA A 528 -16.92 12.76 -5.87
C ALA A 528 -17.08 13.04 -4.37
N LEU A 529 -17.47 14.28 -4.01
CA LEU A 529 -17.77 14.66 -2.63
C LEU A 529 -18.99 13.90 -2.06
N ALA A 530 -20.08 13.77 -2.84
CA ALA A 530 -21.27 13.03 -2.42
C ALA A 530 -20.99 11.54 -2.20
N VAL A 531 -20.30 10.89 -3.14
CA VAL A 531 -19.93 9.48 -3.05
C VAL A 531 -18.94 9.26 -1.91
N TRP A 532 -17.98 10.15 -1.71
CA TRP A 532 -17.07 10.08 -0.57
C TRP A 532 -17.80 10.23 0.77
N GLY A 533 -18.81 11.10 0.84
CA GLY A 533 -19.64 11.30 2.02
C GLY A 533 -20.60 10.13 2.32
N SER A 534 -20.89 9.27 1.35
CA SER A 534 -21.75 8.10 1.53
C SER A 534 -21.09 6.93 2.27
N ARG A 535 -19.77 7.00 2.51
CA ARG A 535 -19.05 5.99 3.29
C ARG A 535 -19.59 5.94 4.72
N ASP A 536 -19.51 4.78 5.36
CA ASP A 536 -19.78 4.68 6.79
C ASP A 536 -18.90 5.64 7.58
N ALA A 537 -19.45 6.22 8.65
CA ALA A 537 -18.72 7.14 9.51
C ALA A 537 -17.42 6.54 10.07
N GLY A 538 -17.34 5.20 10.24
CA GLY A 538 -16.14 4.47 10.64
C GLY A 538 -15.07 4.34 9.54
N GLN A 539 -15.42 4.60 8.27
CA GLN A 539 -14.52 4.50 7.11
C GLN A 539 -14.00 5.85 6.62
N VAL A 540 -14.52 6.95 7.17
CA VAL A 540 -14.04 8.29 6.84
C VAL A 540 -12.65 8.47 7.45
N ASP A 541 -11.61 8.31 6.62
CA ASP A 541 -10.23 8.46 7.04
C ASP A 541 -9.94 9.83 7.63
N ASN A 542 -9.05 9.87 8.61
CA ASN A 542 -8.56 11.10 9.23
C ASN A 542 -7.71 11.89 8.22
N THR A 543 -8.36 12.62 7.32
CA THR A 543 -7.69 13.68 6.58
C THR A 543 -7.32 14.80 7.56
N GLU A 544 -6.28 15.58 7.27
CA GLU A 544 -5.87 16.70 8.13
C GLU A 544 -7.02 17.67 8.43
N THR A 545 -7.99 17.78 7.51
CA THR A 545 -9.19 18.58 7.67
C THR A 545 -10.16 18.00 8.68
N GLN A 546 -10.29 16.68 8.75
CA GLN A 546 -11.18 15.98 9.68
C GLN A 546 -10.63 15.97 11.10
N SER A 547 -9.30 15.92 11.28
CA SER A 547 -8.69 15.99 12.60
C SER A 547 -8.96 17.33 13.29
N ARG A 548 -9.16 18.42 12.55
CA ARG A 548 -9.55 19.74 13.08
C ARG A 548 -11.02 19.79 13.52
N ASN A 549 -11.90 18.99 12.92
CA ASN A 549 -13.35 19.09 13.11
C ASN A 549 -13.94 18.08 14.11
N LYS A 550 -13.13 17.40 14.92
CA LYS A 550 -13.60 16.44 15.95
C LYS A 550 -14.47 15.29 15.44
N VAL A 551 -14.32 14.85 14.23
CA VAL A 551 -14.94 13.60 13.75
C VAL A 551 -14.45 12.37 14.54
N LEU A 552 -13.35 12.50 15.30
CA LEU A 552 -12.90 11.55 16.33
C LEU A 552 -13.97 11.14 17.34
N GLY A 553 -15.04 11.94 17.54
CA GLY A 553 -16.18 11.58 18.38
C GLY A 553 -17.08 10.50 17.79
N VAL A 554 -17.17 10.43 16.46
CA VAL A 554 -18.03 9.47 15.77
C VAL A 554 -17.41 8.07 15.75
N HIS A 555 -16.08 7.97 15.67
CA HIS A 555 -15.37 6.70 15.83
C HIS A 555 -15.63 5.99 17.17
N LYS A 556 -15.79 6.75 18.24
CA LYS A 556 -16.12 6.17 19.56
C LYS A 556 -17.56 5.71 19.65
N ASN A 557 -18.50 6.30 18.89
CA ASN A 557 -19.91 5.94 18.98
C ASN A 557 -20.27 4.69 18.17
N ASN A 558 -19.60 4.41 17.05
CA ASN A 558 -19.85 3.20 16.27
C ASN A 558 -19.34 1.93 16.95
N HIS A 559 -18.22 2.00 17.67
CA HIS A 559 -17.82 0.90 18.57
C HIS A 559 -18.82 0.68 19.72
N SER A 560 -19.58 1.71 20.15
CA SER A 560 -20.58 1.58 21.21
C SER A 560 -21.89 0.92 20.73
N ILE A 561 -22.24 1.03 19.44
CA ILE A 561 -23.46 0.39 18.88
C ILE A 561 -23.27 -1.15 18.86
N PHE A 562 -22.10 -1.63 18.52
CA PHE A 562 -21.81 -3.08 18.55
C PHE A 562 -21.59 -3.61 19.99
N LYS A 563 -21.00 -2.81 20.91
CA LYS A 563 -20.88 -3.18 22.32
C LYS A 563 -22.21 -3.05 23.08
N GLY A 564 -23.14 -2.19 22.66
CA GLY A 564 -24.43 -1.98 23.31
C GLY A 564 -25.42 -3.15 23.16
N ARG A 565 -25.29 -4.00 22.14
CA ARG A 565 -26.12 -5.21 22.01
C ARG A 565 -25.73 -6.33 22.96
N ASN A 566 -24.51 -6.36 23.45
CA ASN A 566 -24.06 -7.37 24.42
C ASN A 566 -24.30 -6.96 25.89
N HIS A 567 -24.70 -5.71 26.16
CA HIS A 567 -24.96 -5.26 27.55
C HIS A 567 -26.44 -5.36 27.97
N TYR A 568 -27.37 -5.63 27.06
CA TYR A 568 -28.79 -5.78 27.44
C TYR A 568 -29.17 -7.16 27.99
N THR A 569 -28.27 -8.14 27.95
CA THR A 569 -28.51 -9.50 28.51
C THR A 569 -27.94 -9.71 29.92
N ALA A 570 -27.25 -8.74 30.52
CA ALA A 570 -26.61 -8.90 31.82
C ALA A 570 -27.29 -8.14 32.99
N ARG A 571 -28.48 -7.59 32.82
CA ARG A 571 -29.27 -7.04 33.93
C ARG A 571 -30.67 -7.63 34.02
N ARG A 572 -30.74 -8.91 34.34
CA ARG A 572 -31.83 -9.56 35.04
C ARG A 572 -31.27 -10.73 35.84
N ARG A 573 -30.75 -10.41 37.00
CA ARG A 573 -30.94 -11.09 38.30
C ARG A 573 -30.29 -10.26 39.39
#